data_fedeb080839883abdf1702a9624b46e0
#
_entry.id   fedeb080839883abdf1702a9624b46e0
#
_cell.length_a   1.000
_cell.length_b   1.000
_cell.length_c   1.000
_cell.angle_alpha   90.00
_cell.angle_beta   90.00
_cell.angle_gamma   90.00
#
_symmetry.space_group_name_H-M   'P 1'
#
loop_
_entity.id
_entity.type
_entity.pdbx_description
1 polymer ?
#
loop_
_entity_poly.entity_id
_entity_poly.type
_entity_poly.pdbx_seq_one_letter_code
_entity_poly.pdbx_strand_id
1 'polypeptide(L)'
;SHNMVDKHYVMYEEEVHVPLVMKIPGVSHRIVDRFVNNQLDMAATFCDMYQLDYKTQGESLLPLIEGKKEASDWREYAFSNYNGQQFGLFVQRMIRDKRMKYVWNLTDTDELYDLESDPWELNNLVYSKEYKAELVRLRKALYEDLKQRKDPLIWQNAAKRQLIDNKKL
;
A
#
# COMPACT_ATOMS: atom_id res chain seq x y z
N SER A 1 -15.21 8.68 -9.40
CA SER A 1 -16.12 7.63 -8.93
C SER A 1 -16.55 7.90 -7.49
N HIS A 2 -17.35 7.05 -6.87
CA HIS A 2 -17.83 7.19 -5.48
C HIS A 2 -18.50 8.54 -5.15
N ASN A 3 -18.93 9.33 -6.16
CA ASN A 3 -19.53 10.67 -6.02
C ASN A 3 -18.67 11.67 -5.22
N MET A 4 -17.37 11.47 -5.16
CA MET A 4 -16.45 12.40 -4.51
C MET A 4 -16.10 13.55 -5.45
N VAL A 5 -16.12 14.78 -4.93
CA VAL A 5 -15.83 16.02 -5.68
C VAL A 5 -14.43 16.54 -5.40
N ASP A 6 -13.76 16.00 -4.38
CA ASP A 6 -12.41 16.37 -3.97
C ASP A 6 -11.71 15.12 -3.42
N LYS A 7 -10.38 15.17 -3.28
CA LYS A 7 -9.63 14.11 -2.60
C LYS A 7 -10.00 14.07 -1.12
N HIS A 8 -10.20 12.87 -0.63
CA HIS A 8 -10.57 12.62 0.75
C HIS A 8 -9.55 11.67 1.43
N TYR A 9 -9.87 11.28 2.66
CA TYR A 9 -9.12 10.28 3.44
C TYR A 9 -9.59 8.86 3.10
N VAL A 10 -9.56 8.51 1.83
CA VAL A 10 -9.96 7.20 1.33
C VAL A 10 -8.78 6.54 0.62
N MET A 11 -8.83 5.23 0.49
CA MET A 11 -7.77 4.43 -0.13
C MET A 11 -8.18 3.84 -1.48
N TYR A 12 -9.14 4.47 -2.18
CA TYR A 12 -9.54 4.03 -3.51
C TYR A 12 -8.42 4.23 -4.55
N GLU A 13 -8.44 3.43 -5.62
CA GLU A 13 -7.42 3.48 -6.67
C GLU A 13 -7.24 4.90 -7.24
N GLU A 14 -8.32 5.66 -7.39
CA GLU A 14 -8.24 7.04 -7.89
C GLU A 14 -7.43 7.99 -6.99
N GLU A 15 -7.29 7.67 -5.71
CA GLU A 15 -6.53 8.48 -4.74
C GLU A 15 -5.11 7.97 -4.54
N VAL A 16 -4.91 6.65 -4.58
CA VAL A 16 -3.62 6.05 -4.18
C VAL A 16 -2.80 5.54 -5.35
N HIS A 17 -3.42 5.27 -6.50
CA HIS A 17 -2.73 4.76 -7.68
C HIS A 17 -2.37 5.91 -8.63
N VAL A 18 -1.17 6.47 -8.44
CA VAL A 18 -0.66 7.56 -9.28
C VAL A 18 0.36 7.04 -10.30
N PRO A 19 0.35 7.54 -11.56
CA PRO A 19 1.34 7.15 -12.55
C PRO A 19 2.72 7.69 -12.20
N LEU A 20 3.76 6.89 -12.46
CA LEU A 20 5.15 7.31 -12.36
C LEU A 20 5.84 7.20 -13.73
N VAL A 21 6.27 8.33 -14.25
CA VAL A 21 7.05 8.41 -15.50
C VAL A 21 8.38 9.09 -15.21
N MET A 22 9.49 8.46 -15.60
CA MET A 22 10.83 8.97 -15.36
C MET A 22 11.61 9.03 -16.68
N LYS A 23 12.37 10.12 -16.86
CA LYS A 23 13.35 10.24 -17.94
C LYS A 23 14.76 10.25 -17.31
N ILE A 24 15.54 9.21 -17.62
CA ILE A 24 16.89 9.05 -17.09
C ILE A 24 17.86 8.99 -18.25
N PRO A 25 18.93 9.83 -18.27
CA PRO A 25 19.93 9.80 -19.30
C PRO A 25 20.59 8.42 -19.43
N GLY A 26 20.77 7.95 -20.65
CA GLY A 26 21.42 6.67 -20.91
C GLY A 26 20.55 5.42 -20.71
N VAL A 27 19.31 5.58 -20.26
CA VAL A 27 18.36 4.46 -20.10
C VAL A 27 17.39 4.45 -21.30
N SER A 28 17.30 3.30 -21.96
CA SER A 28 16.31 3.07 -23.02
C SER A 28 14.89 2.95 -22.46
N HIS A 29 13.89 3.16 -23.33
CA HIS A 29 12.48 3.00 -22.98
C HIS A 29 12.21 1.64 -22.35
N ARG A 30 11.54 1.65 -21.19
CA ARG A 30 11.16 0.46 -20.44
C ARG A 30 9.85 0.69 -19.69
N ILE A 31 9.01 -0.35 -19.67
CA ILE A 31 7.81 -0.41 -18.84
C ILE A 31 8.09 -1.37 -17.69
N VAL A 32 7.84 -0.92 -16.47
CA VAL A 32 8.03 -1.71 -15.24
C VAL A 32 6.69 -1.87 -14.54
N ASP A 33 6.11 -3.07 -14.63
CA ASP A 33 4.85 -3.42 -13.95
C ASP A 33 5.16 -3.93 -12.54
N ARG A 34 5.50 -3.01 -11.62
CA ARG A 34 5.80 -3.31 -10.22
C ARG A 34 5.30 -2.20 -9.31
N PHE A 35 5.01 -2.57 -8.06
CA PHE A 35 4.61 -1.61 -7.04
C PHE A 35 5.77 -0.71 -6.63
N VAL A 36 5.54 0.58 -6.76
CA VAL A 36 6.45 1.64 -6.31
C VAL A 36 5.76 2.40 -5.19
N ASN A 37 6.43 2.56 -4.07
CA ASN A 37 5.99 3.48 -3.05
C ASN A 37 6.55 4.86 -3.38
N ASN A 38 5.72 5.69 -4.00
CA ASN A 38 6.15 6.95 -4.60
C ASN A 38 7.03 7.80 -3.66
N GLN A 39 6.59 8.06 -2.44
CA GLN A 39 7.32 8.94 -1.52
C GLN A 39 8.61 8.31 -0.99
N LEU A 40 8.58 7.04 -0.64
CA LEU A 40 9.72 6.36 0.00
C LEU A 40 10.78 5.94 -1.03
N ASP A 41 10.35 5.35 -2.13
CA ASP A 41 11.26 4.80 -3.14
C ASP A 41 11.92 5.91 -3.98
N MET A 42 11.20 7.00 -4.24
CA MET A 42 11.79 8.15 -4.91
C MET A 42 12.90 8.77 -4.07
N ALA A 43 12.70 8.92 -2.76
CA ALA A 43 13.74 9.40 -1.85
C ALA A 43 14.96 8.47 -1.86
N ALA A 44 14.72 7.14 -1.75
CA ALA A 44 15.80 6.16 -1.82
C ALA A 44 16.54 6.21 -3.17
N THR A 45 15.80 6.36 -4.27
CA THR A 45 16.38 6.45 -5.61
C THR A 45 17.27 7.68 -5.79
N PHE A 46 16.83 8.84 -5.33
CA PHE A 46 17.66 10.04 -5.38
C PHE A 46 18.90 9.93 -4.50
N CYS A 47 18.77 9.39 -3.30
CA CYS A 47 19.94 9.16 -2.44
C CYS A 47 20.98 8.25 -3.12
N ASP A 48 20.51 7.19 -3.76
CA ASP A 48 21.36 6.25 -4.50
C ASP A 48 22.02 6.92 -5.73
N MET A 49 21.25 7.65 -6.55
CA MET A 49 21.75 8.39 -7.71
C MET A 49 22.85 9.39 -7.37
N TYR A 50 22.73 10.06 -6.24
CA TYR A 50 23.69 11.08 -5.79
C TYR A 50 24.70 10.57 -4.77
N GLN A 51 24.72 9.26 -4.51
CA GLN A 51 25.61 8.60 -3.55
C GLN A 51 25.54 9.24 -2.15
N LEU A 52 24.34 9.61 -1.72
CA LEU A 52 24.11 10.21 -0.41
C LEU A 52 23.99 9.11 0.65
N ASP A 53 24.71 9.25 1.74
CA ASP A 53 24.56 8.37 2.92
C ASP A 53 23.35 8.80 3.75
N TYR A 54 22.18 8.45 3.27
CA TYR A 54 20.91 8.73 3.93
C TYR A 54 20.04 7.47 3.99
N LYS A 55 19.69 7.05 5.19
CA LYS A 55 18.82 5.88 5.40
C LYS A 55 17.36 6.24 5.15
N THR A 56 16.78 5.64 4.15
CA THR A 56 15.34 5.72 3.85
C THR A 56 14.65 4.41 4.22
N GLN A 57 13.31 4.43 4.29
CA GLN A 57 12.50 3.22 4.42
C GLN A 57 12.11 2.65 3.06
N GLY A 58 12.42 3.36 1.98
CA GLY A 58 12.15 2.96 0.60
C GLY A 58 13.27 2.11 0.02
N GLU A 59 13.02 1.60 -1.17
CA GLU A 59 13.98 0.84 -1.98
C GLU A 59 14.28 1.61 -3.26
N SER A 60 15.58 1.73 -3.62
CA SER A 60 15.98 2.42 -4.85
C SER A 60 15.41 1.74 -6.09
N LEU A 61 14.87 2.54 -7.00
CA LEU A 61 14.36 2.07 -8.28
C LEU A 61 15.46 1.83 -9.32
N LEU A 62 16.70 2.29 -9.08
CA LEU A 62 17.79 2.18 -10.04
C LEU A 62 18.01 0.75 -10.55
N PRO A 63 18.05 -0.29 -9.70
CA PRO A 63 18.21 -1.66 -10.18
C PRO A 63 17.11 -2.12 -11.13
N LEU A 64 15.85 -1.68 -10.91
CA LEU A 64 14.74 -1.94 -11.82
C LEU A 64 14.89 -1.17 -13.14
N ILE A 65 15.24 0.10 -13.03
CA ILE A 65 15.42 1.01 -14.18
C ILE A 65 16.54 0.52 -15.08
N GLU A 66 17.65 0.10 -14.51
CA GLU A 66 18.82 -0.41 -15.22
C GLU A 66 18.69 -1.86 -15.68
N GLY A 67 17.63 -2.56 -15.27
CA GLY A 67 17.43 -3.97 -15.60
C GLY A 67 18.36 -4.93 -14.86
N LYS A 68 18.96 -4.50 -13.76
CA LYS A 68 19.84 -5.31 -12.94
C LYS A 68 19.09 -6.19 -11.94
N LYS A 69 17.86 -5.84 -11.62
CA LYS A 69 16.97 -6.58 -10.74
C LYS A 69 15.82 -7.14 -11.55
N GLU A 70 15.60 -8.44 -11.42
CA GLU A 70 14.46 -9.08 -12.05
C GLU A 70 13.16 -8.64 -11.36
N ALA A 71 12.12 -8.61 -12.14
CA ALA A 71 10.82 -8.22 -11.64
C ALA A 71 10.27 -9.17 -10.55
N SER A 72 10.67 -10.43 -10.56
CA SER A 72 10.35 -11.44 -9.53
C SER A 72 10.92 -11.11 -8.15
N ASP A 73 12.02 -10.35 -8.11
CA ASP A 73 12.72 -10.04 -6.86
C ASP A 73 12.25 -8.73 -6.23
N TRP A 74 11.20 -8.12 -6.80
CA TRP A 74 10.60 -6.91 -6.28
C TRP A 74 9.41 -7.22 -5.37
N ARG A 75 9.02 -6.26 -4.55
CA ARG A 75 7.92 -6.40 -3.59
C ARG A 75 6.60 -6.83 -4.25
N GLU A 76 5.90 -7.69 -3.55
CA GLU A 76 4.59 -8.20 -3.95
C GLU A 76 3.43 -7.26 -3.56
N TYR A 77 3.63 -6.44 -2.53
CA TYR A 77 2.59 -5.58 -1.96
C TYR A 77 2.91 -4.09 -2.08
N ALA A 78 1.86 -3.30 -2.28
CA ALA A 78 1.88 -1.87 -2.02
C ALA A 78 1.18 -1.54 -0.71
N PHE A 79 1.65 -0.51 -0.02
CA PHE A 79 1.11 -0.04 1.25
C PHE A 79 0.83 1.45 1.20
N SER A 80 -0.25 1.89 1.87
CA SER A 80 -0.54 3.30 2.10
C SER A 80 -1.06 3.51 3.51
N ASN A 81 -0.76 4.67 4.09
CA ASN A 81 -1.12 5.02 5.45
C ASN A 81 -1.78 6.40 5.49
N TYR A 82 -2.84 6.52 6.30
CA TYR A 82 -3.44 7.79 6.65
C TYR A 82 -3.58 7.89 8.17
N ASN A 83 -3.20 9.02 8.74
CA ASN A 83 -3.21 9.26 10.20
C ASN A 83 -4.05 10.46 10.60
N GLY A 84 -5.10 10.79 9.86
CA GLY A 84 -6.11 11.78 10.20
C GLY A 84 -5.56 13.20 10.40
N GLN A 85 -5.68 14.08 9.42
CA GLN A 85 -5.19 15.45 9.54
C GLN A 85 -6.26 16.54 9.47
N GLN A 86 -7.19 16.45 8.54
CA GLN A 86 -8.08 17.59 8.27
C GLN A 86 -9.52 17.40 8.75
N PHE A 87 -10.06 16.19 8.73
CA PHE A 87 -11.49 15.94 8.87
C PHE A 87 -11.86 14.93 9.95
N GLY A 88 -10.95 14.63 10.89
CA GLY A 88 -11.21 13.72 11.97
C GLY A 88 -10.09 12.72 12.26
N LEU A 89 -10.28 11.91 13.30
CA LEU A 89 -9.29 10.93 13.77
C LEU A 89 -9.37 9.60 13.01
N PHE A 90 -9.59 9.64 11.72
CA PHE A 90 -9.57 8.44 10.88
C PHE A 90 -8.13 7.95 10.72
N VAL A 91 -7.89 6.73 11.10
CA VAL A 91 -6.60 6.07 10.90
C VAL A 91 -6.81 4.87 10.01
N GLN A 92 -6.12 4.86 8.89
CA GLN A 92 -6.23 3.80 7.89
C GLN A 92 -4.86 3.22 7.56
N ARG A 93 -4.84 1.93 7.27
CA ARG A 93 -3.69 1.20 6.71
C ARG A 93 -4.16 0.35 5.55
N MET A 94 -3.61 0.56 4.40
CA MET A 94 -3.94 -0.18 3.19
C MET A 94 -2.80 -1.11 2.81
N ILE A 95 -3.16 -2.31 2.37
CA ILE A 95 -2.30 -3.25 1.67
C ILE A 95 -3.01 -3.70 0.40
N ARG A 96 -2.27 -3.78 -0.69
CA ARG A 96 -2.76 -4.42 -1.92
C ARG A 96 -1.68 -5.25 -2.60
N ASP A 97 -2.09 -6.33 -3.23
CA ASP A 97 -1.34 -7.00 -4.29
C ASP A 97 -1.95 -6.63 -5.67
N LYS A 98 -1.61 -7.38 -6.73
CA LYS A 98 -2.13 -7.09 -8.08
C LYS A 98 -3.65 -7.25 -8.20
N ARG A 99 -4.26 -8.14 -7.39
CA ARG A 99 -5.67 -8.47 -7.46
C ARG A 99 -6.47 -7.94 -6.28
N MET A 100 -5.98 -8.18 -5.07
CA MET A 100 -6.74 -7.91 -3.86
C MET A 100 -6.26 -6.66 -3.14
N LYS A 101 -7.18 -5.88 -2.61
CA LYS A 101 -6.93 -4.71 -1.78
C LYS A 101 -7.68 -4.80 -0.47
N TYR A 102 -6.99 -4.54 0.62
CA TYR A 102 -7.57 -4.50 1.96
C TYR A 102 -7.23 -3.17 2.64
N VAL A 103 -8.23 -2.53 3.21
CA VAL A 103 -8.08 -1.31 4.02
C VAL A 103 -8.51 -1.60 5.45
N TRP A 104 -7.58 -1.53 6.36
CA TRP A 104 -7.86 -1.56 7.79
C TRP A 104 -8.25 -0.16 8.26
N ASN A 105 -9.49 0.00 8.69
CA ASN A 105 -10.03 1.20 9.29
C ASN A 105 -10.03 1.02 10.82
N LEU A 106 -9.21 1.75 11.58
CA LEU A 106 -9.04 1.53 13.02
C LEU A 106 -10.37 1.60 13.79
N THR A 107 -11.22 2.55 13.45
CA THR A 107 -12.47 2.87 14.16
C THR A 107 -13.73 2.69 13.30
N ASP A 108 -13.60 2.17 12.11
CA ASP A 108 -14.70 1.97 11.18
C ASP A 108 -14.65 0.56 10.54
N THR A 109 -15.61 0.26 9.70
CA THR A 109 -15.65 -0.99 8.93
C THR A 109 -14.44 -1.09 8.01
N ASP A 110 -13.77 -2.24 8.02
CA ASP A 110 -12.70 -2.54 7.06
C ASP A 110 -13.25 -2.69 5.64
N GLU A 111 -12.36 -2.58 4.68
CA GLU A 111 -12.71 -2.73 3.27
C GLU A 111 -11.87 -3.82 2.62
N LEU A 112 -12.50 -4.61 1.75
CA LEU A 112 -11.85 -5.62 0.93
C LEU A 112 -12.41 -5.57 -0.48
N TYR A 113 -11.53 -5.48 -1.46
CA TYR A 113 -11.91 -5.40 -2.87
C TYR A 113 -11.12 -6.40 -3.71
N ASP A 114 -11.78 -6.98 -4.71
CA ASP A 114 -11.16 -7.75 -5.79
C ASP A 114 -11.08 -6.84 -7.03
N LEU A 115 -9.92 -6.24 -7.26
CA LEU A 115 -9.69 -5.23 -8.30
C LEU A 115 -9.74 -5.81 -9.73
N GLU A 116 -9.69 -7.14 -9.87
CA GLU A 116 -9.85 -7.80 -11.15
C GLU A 116 -11.33 -7.84 -11.57
N SER A 117 -12.22 -8.15 -10.65
CA SER A 117 -13.67 -8.23 -10.89
C SER A 117 -14.41 -6.91 -10.62
N ASP A 118 -13.86 -6.08 -9.74
CA ASP A 118 -14.43 -4.78 -9.33
C ASP A 118 -13.34 -3.69 -9.30
N PRO A 119 -12.84 -3.25 -10.47
CA PRO A 119 -11.79 -2.23 -10.55
C PRO A 119 -12.20 -0.85 -10.03
N TRP A 120 -13.50 -0.64 -9.82
CA TRP A 120 -14.06 0.60 -9.29
C TRP A 120 -14.36 0.55 -7.79
N GLU A 121 -14.06 -0.58 -7.12
CA GLU A 121 -14.21 -0.75 -5.67
C GLU A 121 -15.63 -0.43 -5.14
N LEU A 122 -16.65 -0.84 -5.89
CA LEU A 122 -18.04 -0.56 -5.57
C LEU A 122 -18.64 -1.55 -4.56
N ASN A 123 -18.02 -2.74 -4.42
CA ASN A 123 -18.56 -3.84 -3.60
C ASN A 123 -17.58 -4.24 -2.52
N ASN A 124 -17.80 -3.80 -1.29
CA ASN A 124 -16.97 -4.19 -0.15
C ASN A 124 -17.21 -5.66 0.23
N LEU A 125 -16.19 -6.48 0.05
CA LEU A 125 -16.20 -7.94 0.26
C LEU A 125 -15.80 -8.37 1.67
N VAL A 126 -15.59 -7.45 2.60
CA VAL A 126 -15.03 -7.73 3.94
C VAL A 126 -15.86 -8.76 4.74
N TYR A 127 -17.16 -8.86 4.47
CA TYR A 127 -18.05 -9.83 5.09
C TYR A 127 -18.35 -11.05 4.22
N SER A 128 -17.77 -11.12 3.02
CA SER A 128 -17.98 -12.25 2.12
C SER A 128 -17.30 -13.52 2.64
N LYS A 129 -18.05 -14.59 2.75
CA LYS A 129 -17.51 -15.90 3.16
C LYS A 129 -16.54 -16.48 2.14
N GLU A 130 -16.74 -16.19 0.88
CA GLU A 130 -15.92 -16.64 -0.24
C GLU A 130 -14.51 -16.05 -0.16
N TYR A 131 -14.40 -14.76 0.21
CA TYR A 131 -13.13 -14.04 0.29
C TYR A 131 -12.47 -14.10 1.67
N LYS A 132 -12.96 -14.92 2.58
CA LYS A 132 -12.43 -15.01 3.95
C LYS A 132 -10.94 -15.40 4.00
N ALA A 133 -10.49 -16.28 3.11
CA ALA A 133 -9.09 -16.70 3.05
C ALA A 133 -8.19 -15.54 2.64
N GLU A 134 -8.60 -14.75 1.64
CA GLU A 134 -7.90 -13.56 1.17
C GLU A 134 -7.83 -12.48 2.25
N LEU A 135 -8.95 -12.23 2.93
CA LEU A 135 -8.99 -11.29 4.05
C LEU A 135 -7.98 -11.67 5.15
N VAL A 136 -7.91 -12.94 5.53
CA VAL A 136 -6.96 -13.43 6.54
C VAL A 136 -5.51 -13.27 6.05
N ARG A 137 -5.24 -13.61 4.79
CA ARG A 137 -3.92 -13.47 4.18
C ARG A 137 -3.43 -12.02 4.20
N LEU A 138 -4.26 -11.09 3.72
CA LEU A 138 -3.90 -9.67 3.66
C LEU A 138 -3.77 -9.03 5.04
N ARG A 139 -4.65 -9.37 5.98
CA ARG A 139 -4.55 -8.91 7.38
C ARG A 139 -3.23 -9.35 8.02
N LYS A 140 -2.84 -10.61 7.82
CA LYS A 140 -1.58 -11.12 8.34
C LYS A 140 -0.39 -10.40 7.69
N ALA A 141 -0.39 -10.24 6.37
CA ALA A 141 0.68 -9.55 5.65
C ALA A 141 0.79 -8.08 6.10
N LEU A 142 -0.34 -7.38 6.25
CA LEU A 142 -0.36 -6.01 6.76
C LEU A 142 0.18 -5.94 8.20
N TYR A 143 -0.21 -6.86 9.07
CA TYR A 143 0.27 -6.89 10.45
C TYR A 143 1.79 -7.08 10.53
N GLU A 144 2.36 -7.98 9.74
CA GLU A 144 3.81 -8.20 9.72
C GLU A 144 4.57 -6.98 9.17
N ASP A 145 4.03 -6.31 8.15
CA ASP A 145 4.59 -5.07 7.63
C ASP A 145 4.58 -3.95 8.68
N LEU A 146 3.45 -3.73 9.35
CA LEU A 146 3.33 -2.74 10.41
C LEU A 146 4.30 -3.02 11.56
N LYS A 147 4.50 -4.28 11.90
CA LYS A 147 5.45 -4.72 12.93
C LYS A 147 6.90 -4.43 12.50
N GLN A 148 7.25 -4.78 11.28
CA GLN A 148 8.59 -4.53 10.72
C GLN A 148 8.94 -3.04 10.69
N ARG A 149 7.98 -2.20 10.30
CA ARG A 149 8.16 -0.73 10.25
C ARG A 149 8.02 -0.05 11.61
N LYS A 150 7.69 -0.80 12.65
CA LYS A 150 7.45 -0.27 14.01
C LYS A 150 6.33 0.78 14.02
N ASP A 151 5.23 0.51 13.29
CA ASP A 151 4.06 1.38 13.28
C ASP A 151 3.54 1.61 14.70
N PRO A 152 3.22 2.86 15.10
CA PRO A 152 2.74 3.16 16.44
C PRO A 152 1.51 2.35 16.89
N LEU A 153 0.66 1.93 15.97
CA LEU A 153 -0.54 1.14 16.28
C LEU A 153 -0.23 -0.28 16.76
N ILE A 154 0.96 -0.80 16.47
CA ILE A 154 1.40 -2.12 16.97
C ILE A 154 1.54 -2.12 18.50
N TRP A 155 2.00 -1.01 19.07
CA TRP A 155 2.21 -0.90 20.51
C TRP A 155 0.90 -0.89 21.33
N GLN A 156 -0.20 -0.50 20.72
CA GLN A 156 -1.50 -0.38 21.38
C GLN A 156 -2.32 -1.67 21.39
N ASN A 157 -1.75 -2.81 21.00
CA ASN A 157 -2.47 -4.07 20.80
C ASN A 157 -3.67 -4.02 19.83
N ALA A 158 -4.03 -2.84 19.34
CA ALA A 158 -5.17 -2.67 18.44
C ALA A 158 -4.97 -3.45 17.14
N ALA A 159 -3.79 -3.34 16.53
CA ALA A 159 -3.46 -4.04 15.31
C ALA A 159 -3.54 -5.56 15.50
N LYS A 160 -2.92 -6.12 16.55
CA LYS A 160 -3.00 -7.56 16.81
C LYS A 160 -4.43 -8.01 17.02
N ARG A 161 -5.18 -7.28 17.85
CA ARG A 161 -6.56 -7.61 18.19
C ARG A 161 -7.47 -7.61 16.99
N GLN A 162 -7.37 -6.59 16.12
CA GLN A 162 -8.25 -6.45 14.97
C GLN A 162 -7.79 -7.26 13.74
N LEU A 163 -6.50 -7.27 13.44
CA LEU A 163 -5.97 -7.92 12.24
C LEU A 163 -5.76 -9.43 12.41
N ILE A 164 -5.31 -9.86 13.59
CA ILE A 164 -4.96 -11.26 13.86
C ILE A 164 -6.08 -11.99 14.61
N ASP A 165 -6.54 -11.41 15.72
CA ASP A 165 -7.55 -12.06 16.57
C ASP A 165 -8.98 -11.87 16.03
N ASN A 166 -9.17 -11.10 14.96
CA ASN A 166 -10.46 -10.77 14.34
C ASN A 166 -11.48 -10.20 15.33
N LYS A 167 -11.01 -9.38 16.27
CA LYS A 167 -11.82 -8.74 17.32
C LYS A 167 -11.94 -7.25 17.03
N LYS A 168 -12.68 -6.88 16.01
CA LYS A 168 -13.05 -5.49 15.77
C LYS A 168 -14.07 -5.07 16.82
N LEU A 169 -14.01 -3.81 17.23
CA LEU A 169 -14.89 -3.22 18.26
C LEU A 169 -16.35 -3.27 17.83
#